data_68e3fb34fce96ba5a193b29b62e0341a
#
_entry.id   68e3fb34fce96ba5a193b29b62e0341a
#
_cell.length_a   1.000
_cell.length_b   1.000
_cell.length_c   1.000
_cell.angle_alpha   90.00
_cell.angle_beta   90.00
_cell.angle_gamma   90.00
#
_symmetry.space_group_name_H-M   'P 1'
#
loop_
_entity.id
_entity.type
_entity.pdbx_description
1 polymer ?
#
loop_
_entity_poly.entity_id
_entity_poly.type
_entity_poly.pdbx_seq_one_letter_code
_entity_poly.pdbx_strand_id
1 'polypeptide(L)'
;MNKNVEIFLSYRPPYNWQQVRMFFAKRCIMGNEYVGENEIHKTLLINEVEVRITMLHIAERFGFKLIFNAIHSEHTLEVISTIKRMFDLDASPELISQALIATGLKNEECVEGLRVPGVASPFEAICRAILGQQVSVGAAVTKVNQLFTHFAQHEQSAFPSPKMLANSDLMFLKMPAKRRQTLIDVACYFTDLEGSTFSADDLLAIKGIGPWSVNYVDLRATGNSNIWLDSDLIIKQQVAKFNALGRPLQPELAAPWRSYLTLNLWSMA
;
A
#
# COMPACT_ATOMS: atom_id res chain seq x y z
N MET A 1 -4.75 -2.13 33.24
CA MET A 1 -3.89 -2.99 32.41
C MET A 1 -4.52 -3.06 31.03
N ASN A 2 -3.90 -2.44 30.01
CA ASN A 2 -4.38 -2.58 28.64
C ASN A 2 -4.18 -4.03 28.20
N LYS A 3 -5.27 -4.75 28.04
CA LYS A 3 -5.26 -6.16 27.62
C LYS A 3 -4.98 -6.20 26.11
N ASN A 4 -3.91 -6.86 25.69
CA ASN A 4 -3.65 -7.08 24.28
C ASN A 4 -4.62 -8.12 23.73
N VAL A 5 -5.07 -7.90 22.50
CA VAL A 5 -5.82 -8.88 21.71
C VAL A 5 -4.82 -9.63 20.84
N GLU A 6 -4.94 -10.95 20.78
CA GLU A 6 -4.12 -11.84 19.96
C GLU A 6 -5.01 -12.64 19.02
N ILE A 7 -4.75 -12.59 17.72
CA ILE A 7 -5.53 -13.29 16.70
C ILE A 7 -4.58 -13.96 15.72
N PHE A 8 -4.90 -15.18 15.31
CA PHE A 8 -4.19 -15.84 14.23
C PHE A 8 -4.91 -15.62 12.90
N LEU A 9 -4.17 -15.11 11.91
CA LEU A 9 -4.64 -14.83 10.55
C LEU A 9 -3.90 -15.76 9.59
N SER A 10 -4.61 -16.72 9.00
CA SER A 10 -4.05 -17.65 8.02
C SER A 10 -3.99 -17.03 6.62
N TYR A 11 -3.10 -17.55 5.78
CA TYR A 11 -3.06 -17.32 4.34
C TYR A 11 -3.03 -18.65 3.58
N ARG A 12 -3.32 -18.61 2.27
CA ARG A 12 -3.10 -19.76 1.38
C ARG A 12 -1.65 -19.80 0.92
N PRO A 13 -0.92 -20.92 1.14
CA PRO A 13 0.43 -21.09 0.63
C PRO A 13 0.42 -21.28 -0.92
N PRO A 14 1.55 -20.97 -1.61
CA PRO A 14 2.74 -20.33 -1.07
C PRO A 14 2.53 -18.84 -0.76
N TYR A 15 3.32 -18.31 0.16
CA TYR A 15 3.33 -16.89 0.53
C TYR A 15 4.77 -16.37 0.52
N ASN A 16 5.08 -15.43 -0.34
CA ASN A 16 6.41 -14.87 -0.44
C ASN A 16 6.65 -13.82 0.64
N TRP A 17 6.92 -14.28 1.87
CA TRP A 17 7.19 -13.38 3.00
C TRP A 17 8.35 -12.44 2.73
N GLN A 18 9.41 -12.91 2.07
CA GLN A 18 10.58 -12.09 1.75
C GLN A 18 10.20 -10.90 0.86
N GLN A 19 9.37 -11.12 -0.17
CA GLN A 19 8.89 -10.05 -1.06
C GLN A 19 8.06 -9.02 -0.28
N VAL A 20 7.12 -9.47 0.56
CA VAL A 20 6.26 -8.61 1.38
C VAL A 20 7.10 -7.82 2.40
N ARG A 21 7.97 -8.48 3.12
CA ARG A 21 8.89 -7.86 4.10
C ARG A 21 9.76 -6.80 3.45
N MET A 22 10.37 -7.10 2.31
CA MET A 22 11.21 -6.14 1.58
C MET A 22 10.41 -4.93 1.08
N PHE A 23 9.16 -5.13 0.67
CA PHE A 23 8.30 -4.02 0.29
C PHE A 23 8.09 -3.05 1.45
N PHE A 24 7.74 -3.55 2.65
CA PHE A 24 7.57 -2.73 3.85
C PHE A 24 8.89 -2.10 4.30
N ALA A 25 9.98 -2.87 4.33
CA ALA A 25 11.30 -2.35 4.74
C ALA A 25 11.77 -1.19 3.86
N LYS A 26 11.64 -1.31 2.53
CA LYS A 26 12.02 -0.25 1.58
C LYS A 26 11.17 1.01 1.68
N ARG A 27 10.01 0.96 2.33
CA ARG A 27 9.04 2.06 2.43
C ARG A 27 8.70 2.44 3.86
N CYS A 28 9.50 1.95 4.80
CA CYS A 28 9.30 2.11 6.24
C CYS A 28 9.23 3.59 6.64
N ILE A 29 8.25 3.93 7.47
CA ILE A 29 8.12 5.23 8.14
C ILE A 29 8.75 5.10 9.52
N MET A 30 9.93 5.69 9.69
CA MET A 30 10.67 5.64 10.94
C MET A 30 9.88 6.31 12.07
N GLY A 31 9.68 5.58 13.18
CA GLY A 31 8.86 6.03 14.30
C GLY A 31 7.38 5.58 14.23
N ASN A 32 6.86 5.27 13.05
CA ASN A 32 5.55 4.63 12.88
C ASN A 32 5.65 3.12 12.67
N GLU A 33 6.69 2.70 11.95
CA GLU A 33 6.88 1.32 11.47
C GLU A 33 8.23 0.76 11.92
N TYR A 34 8.25 -0.55 12.16
CA TYR A 34 9.46 -1.35 12.30
C TYR A 34 9.29 -2.65 11.50
N VAL A 35 10.32 -3.04 10.76
CA VAL A 35 10.34 -4.25 9.94
C VAL A 35 11.53 -5.13 10.34
N GLY A 36 11.26 -6.18 11.09
CA GLY A 36 12.21 -7.20 11.50
C GLY A 36 12.31 -8.35 10.50
N GLU A 37 12.93 -9.44 10.90
CA GLU A 37 13.09 -10.64 10.08
C GLU A 37 11.75 -11.39 9.92
N ASN A 38 11.04 -11.63 11.03
CA ASN A 38 9.78 -12.35 11.07
C ASN A 38 8.64 -11.52 11.66
N GLU A 39 8.81 -10.21 11.78
CA GLU A 39 7.81 -9.34 12.39
C GLU A 39 7.74 -7.97 11.72
N ILE A 40 6.56 -7.37 11.79
CA ILE A 40 6.32 -5.98 11.42
C ILE A 40 5.49 -5.34 12.53
N HIS A 41 5.94 -4.17 13.00
CA HIS A 41 5.18 -3.32 13.89
C HIS A 41 4.72 -2.07 13.12
N LYS A 42 3.52 -1.61 13.40
CA LYS A 42 2.98 -0.37 12.84
C LYS A 42 1.95 0.23 13.80
N THR A 43 1.89 1.56 13.85
CA THR A 43 0.76 2.25 14.46
C THR A 43 -0.22 2.67 13.37
N LEU A 44 -1.45 2.18 13.48
CA LEU A 44 -2.57 2.52 12.59
C LEU A 44 -3.39 3.65 13.22
N LEU A 45 -4.06 4.44 12.38
CA LEU A 45 -5.13 5.33 12.80
C LEU A 45 -6.45 4.71 12.33
N ILE A 46 -7.26 4.25 13.28
CA ILE A 46 -8.56 3.63 13.04
C ILE A 46 -9.62 4.48 13.73
N ASN A 47 -10.49 5.12 12.97
CA ASN A 47 -11.53 6.03 13.49
C ASN A 47 -10.97 7.01 14.54
N GLU A 48 -9.88 7.70 14.17
CA GLU A 48 -9.15 8.67 15.01
C GLU A 48 -8.49 8.07 16.28
N VAL A 49 -8.50 6.74 16.44
CA VAL A 49 -7.83 6.04 17.54
C VAL A 49 -6.53 5.40 17.06
N GLU A 50 -5.44 5.62 17.78
CA GLU A 50 -4.17 4.97 17.51
C GLU A 50 -4.18 3.51 17.96
N VAL A 51 -3.89 2.60 17.05
CA VAL A 51 -3.80 1.17 17.30
C VAL A 51 -2.40 0.68 16.96
N ARG A 52 -1.65 0.27 17.97
CA ARG A 52 -0.34 -0.36 17.77
C ARG A 52 -0.52 -1.82 17.48
N ILE A 53 -0.01 -2.25 16.34
CA ILE A 53 -0.08 -3.64 15.89
C ILE A 53 1.31 -4.25 15.82
N THR A 54 1.37 -5.56 16.08
CA THR A 54 2.51 -6.43 15.79
C THR A 54 2.03 -7.61 14.97
N MET A 55 2.65 -7.81 13.80
CA MET A 55 2.44 -8.97 12.93
C MET A 55 3.65 -9.89 13.03
N LEU A 56 3.48 -11.10 13.56
CA LEU A 56 4.51 -12.13 13.64
C LEU A 56 4.24 -13.20 12.59
N HIS A 57 5.16 -13.39 11.66
CA HIS A 57 5.05 -14.43 10.64
C HIS A 57 5.36 -15.81 11.24
N ILE A 58 4.45 -16.77 11.06
CA ILE A 58 4.56 -18.15 11.54
C ILE A 58 4.42 -19.07 10.33
N ALA A 59 5.55 -19.29 9.64
CA ALA A 59 5.61 -20.03 8.37
C ALA A 59 5.05 -21.46 8.49
N GLU A 60 5.34 -22.16 9.60
CA GLU A 60 4.94 -23.54 9.85
C GLU A 60 3.41 -23.70 10.01
N ARG A 61 2.72 -22.58 10.25
CA ARG A 61 1.26 -22.55 10.39
C ARG A 61 0.56 -21.83 9.23
N PHE A 62 1.29 -21.41 8.21
CA PHE A 62 0.78 -20.66 7.06
C PHE A 62 -0.04 -19.44 7.48
N GLY A 63 0.54 -18.58 8.34
CA GLY A 63 -0.18 -17.42 8.82
C GLY A 63 0.66 -16.45 9.66
N PHE A 64 -0.05 -15.52 10.26
CA PHE A 64 0.49 -14.51 11.13
C PHE A 64 -0.23 -14.49 12.47
N LYS A 65 0.51 -14.26 13.56
CA LYS A 65 -0.06 -13.84 14.82
C LYS A 65 -0.14 -12.32 14.83
N LEU A 66 -1.35 -11.79 14.81
CA LEU A 66 -1.63 -10.38 14.99
C LEU A 66 -1.83 -10.10 16.47
N ILE A 67 -1.08 -9.13 17.00
CA ILE A 67 -1.19 -8.64 18.37
C ILE A 67 -1.46 -7.13 18.30
N PHE A 68 -2.44 -6.63 19.04
CA PHE A 68 -2.71 -5.20 19.13
C PHE A 68 -3.29 -4.82 20.49
N ASN A 69 -3.10 -3.55 20.91
CA ASN A 69 -3.68 -3.04 22.14
C ASN A 69 -5.20 -3.07 22.05
N ALA A 70 -5.85 -3.57 23.10
CA ALA A 70 -7.32 -3.62 23.17
C ALA A 70 -7.87 -2.19 23.11
N ILE A 71 -8.74 -1.99 22.14
CA ILE A 71 -9.56 -0.83 21.92
C ILE A 71 -11.03 -1.27 21.97
N HIS A 72 -11.96 -0.37 21.75
CA HIS A 72 -13.37 -0.76 21.67
C HIS A 72 -13.59 -1.89 20.67
N SER A 73 -14.44 -2.85 21.04
CA SER A 73 -14.67 -4.08 20.25
C SER A 73 -15.10 -3.81 18.80
N GLU A 74 -15.77 -2.67 18.57
CA GLU A 74 -16.20 -2.20 17.24
C GLU A 74 -15.04 -1.96 16.26
N HIS A 75 -13.86 -1.58 16.75
CA HIS A 75 -12.68 -1.34 15.89
C HIS A 75 -11.88 -2.62 15.59
N THR A 76 -12.16 -3.72 16.30
CA THR A 76 -11.42 -4.97 16.12
C THR A 76 -11.55 -5.51 14.69
N LEU A 77 -12.76 -5.53 14.13
CA LEU A 77 -12.99 -6.01 12.76
C LEU A 77 -12.31 -5.14 11.72
N GLU A 78 -12.27 -3.83 11.95
CA GLU A 78 -11.61 -2.90 11.05
C GLU A 78 -10.07 -3.08 11.07
N VAL A 79 -9.48 -3.29 12.25
CA VAL A 79 -8.05 -3.66 12.35
C VAL A 79 -7.78 -4.94 11.58
N ILE A 80 -8.57 -6.01 11.78
CA ILE A 80 -8.40 -7.29 11.10
C ILE A 80 -8.50 -7.12 9.58
N SER A 81 -9.53 -6.42 9.08
CA SER A 81 -9.75 -6.22 7.64
C SER A 81 -8.62 -5.40 7.02
N THR A 82 -8.16 -4.35 7.71
CA THR A 82 -7.02 -3.54 7.28
C THR A 82 -5.75 -4.38 7.18
N ILE A 83 -5.46 -5.21 8.18
CA ILE A 83 -4.29 -6.08 8.17
C ILE A 83 -4.38 -7.15 7.08
N LYS A 84 -5.53 -7.82 6.92
CA LYS A 84 -5.72 -8.79 5.84
C LYS A 84 -5.44 -8.18 4.47
N ARG A 85 -5.94 -6.99 4.23
CA ARG A 85 -5.71 -6.24 3.00
C ARG A 85 -4.26 -5.79 2.85
N MET A 86 -3.64 -5.23 3.91
CA MET A 86 -2.24 -4.77 3.87
C MET A 86 -1.26 -5.90 3.55
N PHE A 87 -1.52 -7.11 4.04
CA PHE A 87 -0.67 -8.29 3.86
C PHE A 87 -1.17 -9.22 2.75
N ASP A 88 -2.29 -8.87 2.10
CA ASP A 88 -2.90 -9.66 1.02
C ASP A 88 -3.13 -11.13 1.40
N LEU A 89 -3.73 -11.35 2.58
CA LEU A 89 -3.86 -12.68 3.17
C LEU A 89 -4.91 -13.55 2.49
N ASP A 90 -5.91 -12.95 1.86
CA ASP A 90 -7.02 -13.65 1.22
C ASP A 90 -6.73 -14.06 -0.25
N ALA A 91 -5.53 -13.74 -0.77
CA ALA A 91 -5.10 -14.09 -2.11
C ALA A 91 -5.15 -15.60 -2.39
N SER A 92 -5.38 -15.97 -3.66
CA SER A 92 -5.38 -17.35 -4.16
C SER A 92 -4.19 -17.58 -5.10
N PRO A 93 -3.01 -18.00 -4.57
CA PRO A 93 -1.75 -18.04 -5.34
C PRO A 93 -1.83 -18.91 -6.60
N GLU A 94 -2.56 -20.01 -6.55
CA GLU A 94 -2.74 -20.90 -7.70
C GLU A 94 -3.46 -20.21 -8.86
N LEU A 95 -4.61 -19.56 -8.58
CA LEU A 95 -5.37 -18.83 -9.60
C LEU A 95 -4.58 -17.65 -10.16
N ILE A 96 -3.84 -16.95 -9.29
CA ILE A 96 -2.97 -15.85 -9.68
C ILE A 96 -1.87 -16.35 -10.62
N SER A 97 -1.18 -17.43 -10.28
CA SER A 97 -0.12 -18.01 -11.12
C SER A 97 -0.66 -18.42 -12.50
N GLN A 98 -1.81 -19.08 -12.57
CA GLN A 98 -2.47 -19.44 -13.81
C GLN A 98 -2.79 -18.20 -14.66
N ALA A 99 -3.32 -17.15 -14.04
CA ALA A 99 -3.63 -15.89 -14.72
C ALA A 99 -2.38 -15.20 -15.26
N LEU A 100 -1.28 -15.19 -14.50
CA LEU A 100 -0.01 -14.61 -14.96
C LEU A 100 0.57 -15.37 -16.15
N ILE A 101 0.56 -16.70 -16.12
CA ILE A 101 1.02 -17.53 -17.25
C ILE A 101 0.16 -17.30 -18.48
N ALA A 102 -1.15 -17.15 -18.32
CA ALA A 102 -2.06 -16.86 -19.43
C ALA A 102 -1.71 -15.58 -20.20
N THR A 103 -1.05 -14.60 -19.56
CA THR A 103 -0.60 -13.37 -20.23
C THR A 103 0.58 -13.56 -21.19
N GLY A 104 1.21 -14.73 -21.23
CA GLY A 104 2.42 -15.02 -22.02
C GLY A 104 3.71 -15.01 -21.20
N LEU A 105 3.62 -14.82 -19.86
CA LEU A 105 4.76 -15.05 -18.96
C LEU A 105 5.05 -16.55 -18.88
N LYS A 106 6.34 -16.90 -18.79
CA LYS A 106 6.76 -18.25 -18.46
C LYS A 106 6.66 -18.48 -16.94
N ASN A 107 6.57 -19.74 -16.53
CA ASN A 107 6.45 -20.08 -15.12
C ASN A 107 7.62 -19.53 -14.27
N GLU A 108 8.86 -19.62 -14.80
CA GLU A 108 10.06 -19.08 -14.16
C GLU A 108 10.13 -17.55 -14.10
N GLU A 109 9.27 -16.86 -14.84
CA GLU A 109 9.13 -15.40 -14.82
C GLU A 109 8.06 -14.95 -13.83
N CYS A 110 7.31 -15.88 -13.23
CA CYS A 110 6.29 -15.60 -12.23
C CYS A 110 6.89 -15.73 -10.82
N VAL A 111 6.70 -14.71 -10.01
CA VAL A 111 7.13 -14.74 -8.60
C VAL A 111 6.21 -15.67 -7.82
N GLU A 112 6.75 -16.77 -7.33
CA GLU A 112 5.99 -17.72 -6.52
C GLU A 112 5.50 -17.07 -5.22
N GLY A 113 4.23 -17.28 -4.90
CA GLY A 113 3.62 -16.74 -3.69
C GLY A 113 3.51 -15.23 -3.63
N LEU A 114 3.55 -14.56 -4.81
CA LEU A 114 3.44 -13.10 -4.94
C LEU A 114 2.24 -12.56 -4.18
N ARG A 115 2.44 -11.42 -3.52
CA ARG A 115 1.39 -10.66 -2.84
C ARG A 115 1.38 -9.22 -3.31
N VAL A 116 0.25 -8.54 -3.10
CA VAL A 116 0.08 -7.10 -3.32
C VAL A 116 0.09 -6.39 -1.96
N PRO A 117 1.28 -6.04 -1.40
CA PRO A 117 1.34 -5.36 -0.11
C PRO A 117 0.64 -4.00 -0.18
N GLY A 118 -0.23 -3.75 0.78
CA GLY A 118 -1.01 -2.51 0.88
C GLY A 118 -0.48 -1.51 1.89
N VAL A 119 -1.20 -0.41 2.03
CA VAL A 119 -1.04 0.60 3.08
C VAL A 119 -2.31 0.70 3.93
N ALA A 120 -2.21 1.37 5.08
CA ALA A 120 -3.30 1.36 6.06
C ALA A 120 -4.59 2.03 5.54
N SER A 121 -4.47 3.14 4.83
CA SER A 121 -5.63 3.92 4.38
C SER A 121 -5.47 4.47 2.96
N PRO A 122 -6.59 4.81 2.29
CA PRO A 122 -6.56 5.53 1.01
C PRO A 122 -5.84 6.87 1.11
N PHE A 123 -5.98 7.58 2.21
CA PHE A 123 -5.29 8.85 2.45
C PHE A 123 -3.76 8.67 2.52
N GLU A 124 -3.26 7.66 3.24
CA GLU A 124 -1.83 7.33 3.24
C GLU A 124 -1.35 6.98 1.82
N ALA A 125 -2.14 6.20 1.06
CA ALA A 125 -1.79 5.80 -0.30
C ALA A 125 -1.64 7.01 -1.24
N ILE A 126 -2.59 7.94 -1.24
CA ILE A 126 -2.54 9.12 -2.13
C ILE A 126 -1.43 10.08 -1.72
N CYS A 127 -1.18 10.27 -0.43
CA CYS A 127 -0.03 11.05 0.05
C CYS A 127 1.29 10.47 -0.45
N ARG A 128 1.46 9.14 -0.33
CA ARG A 128 2.66 8.44 -0.86
C ARG A 128 2.77 8.58 -2.38
N ALA A 129 1.66 8.51 -3.11
CA ALA A 129 1.63 8.71 -4.57
C ALA A 129 2.08 10.12 -4.95
N ILE A 130 1.54 11.17 -4.32
CA ILE A 130 1.88 12.58 -4.60
C ILE A 130 3.35 12.86 -4.25
N LEU A 131 3.82 12.39 -3.10
CA LEU A 131 5.21 12.57 -2.65
C LEU A 131 6.21 11.81 -3.53
N GLY A 132 5.74 10.73 -4.20
CA GLY A 132 6.52 9.91 -5.13
C GLY A 132 6.51 10.38 -6.58
N GLN A 133 5.70 11.38 -6.95
CA GLN A 133 5.66 11.87 -8.35
C GLN A 133 7.02 12.37 -8.82
N GLN A 134 7.51 11.83 -9.94
CA GLN A 134 8.75 12.26 -10.63
C GLN A 134 10.02 12.17 -9.77
N VAL A 135 10.07 11.30 -8.80
CA VAL A 135 11.25 11.04 -7.95
C VAL A 135 11.50 9.55 -7.77
N SER A 136 12.70 9.18 -7.35
CA SER A 136 13.01 7.79 -7.00
C SER A 136 12.23 7.33 -5.76
N VAL A 137 12.09 6.01 -5.59
CA VAL A 137 11.44 5.42 -4.40
C VAL A 137 12.10 5.90 -3.10
N GLY A 138 13.45 5.95 -3.06
CA GLY A 138 14.17 6.45 -1.88
C GLY A 138 13.86 7.92 -1.57
N ALA A 139 13.80 8.79 -2.59
CA ALA A 139 13.44 10.19 -2.41
C ALA A 139 11.97 10.35 -1.94
N ALA A 140 11.06 9.52 -2.47
CA ALA A 140 9.66 9.49 -2.00
C ALA A 140 9.57 9.09 -0.52
N VAL A 141 10.28 8.04 -0.11
CA VAL A 141 10.35 7.59 1.29
C VAL A 141 10.89 8.68 2.20
N THR A 142 11.96 9.38 1.78
CA THR A 142 12.49 10.52 2.53
C THR A 142 11.41 11.60 2.75
N LYS A 143 10.62 11.92 1.72
CA LYS A 143 9.53 12.91 1.84
C LYS A 143 8.40 12.44 2.77
N VAL A 144 8.03 11.16 2.68
CA VAL A 144 7.03 10.57 3.59
C VAL A 144 7.51 10.62 5.05
N ASN A 145 8.80 10.31 5.28
CA ASN A 145 9.39 10.40 6.62
C ASN A 145 9.46 11.85 7.12
N GLN A 146 9.80 12.83 6.27
CA GLN A 146 9.75 14.25 6.62
C GLN A 146 8.33 14.68 7.02
N LEU A 147 7.31 14.25 6.25
CA LEU A 147 5.91 14.51 6.56
C LEU A 147 5.56 13.93 7.93
N PHE A 148 5.82 12.65 8.14
CA PHE A 148 5.54 11.97 9.38
C PHE A 148 6.24 12.63 10.57
N THR A 149 7.56 12.84 10.50
CA THR A 149 8.35 13.41 11.59
C THR A 149 7.86 14.80 12.00
N HIS A 150 7.41 15.62 11.05
CA HIS A 150 6.88 16.96 11.35
C HIS A 150 5.65 16.88 12.26
N PHE A 151 4.71 15.98 11.95
CA PHE A 151 3.47 15.83 12.73
C PHE A 151 3.63 14.97 13.98
N ALA A 152 4.56 14.01 14.01
CA ALA A 152 4.85 13.16 15.17
C ALA A 152 5.42 13.93 16.39
N GLN A 153 5.89 15.17 16.20
CA GLN A 153 6.34 16.05 17.30
C GLN A 153 5.22 16.37 18.31
N HIS A 154 3.97 16.08 17.99
CA HIS A 154 2.79 16.30 18.81
C HIS A 154 2.26 14.99 19.45
N GLU A 155 3.14 14.07 19.82
CA GLU A 155 2.82 12.76 20.47
C GLU A 155 2.04 11.77 19.61
N GLN A 156 1.86 12.03 18.31
CA GLN A 156 1.19 11.11 17.39
C GLN A 156 2.18 10.09 16.83
N SER A 157 1.83 8.78 16.94
CA SER A 157 2.62 7.67 16.42
C SER A 157 2.03 7.05 15.14
N ALA A 158 0.78 7.39 14.78
CA ALA A 158 0.14 6.99 13.53
C ALA A 158 0.46 7.95 12.38
N PHE A 159 0.21 7.53 11.13
CA PHE A 159 0.30 8.42 9.97
C PHE A 159 -0.62 9.63 10.17
N PRO A 160 -0.17 10.87 9.81
CA PRO A 160 -0.94 12.08 10.05
C PRO A 160 -2.36 12.00 9.47
N SER A 161 -3.35 12.49 10.21
CA SER A 161 -4.74 12.53 9.73
C SER A 161 -4.92 13.56 8.60
N PRO A 162 -5.98 13.42 7.77
CA PRO A 162 -6.33 14.41 6.76
C PRO A 162 -6.44 15.82 7.34
N LYS A 163 -7.13 15.97 8.47
CA LYS A 163 -7.36 17.24 9.15
C LYS A 163 -6.05 17.95 9.57
N MET A 164 -5.04 17.18 9.97
CA MET A 164 -3.73 17.75 10.32
C MET A 164 -3.03 18.33 9.09
N LEU A 165 -3.05 17.62 7.95
CA LEU A 165 -2.44 18.12 6.72
C LEU A 165 -3.20 19.31 6.14
N ALA A 166 -4.53 19.28 6.15
CA ALA A 166 -5.37 20.36 5.65
C ALA A 166 -5.09 21.70 6.35
N ASN A 167 -4.70 21.65 7.63
CA ASN A 167 -4.38 22.83 8.44
C ASN A 167 -2.89 23.26 8.40
N SER A 168 -2.08 22.67 7.51
CA SER A 168 -0.65 22.97 7.38
C SER A 168 -0.31 23.59 6.02
N ASP A 169 0.67 24.49 6.00
CA ASP A 169 1.21 25.03 4.74
C ASP A 169 2.21 24.09 4.04
N LEU A 170 2.64 23.03 4.71
CA LEU A 170 3.59 22.03 4.25
C LEU A 170 4.93 22.62 3.71
N MET A 171 5.32 23.82 4.15
CA MET A 171 6.54 24.50 3.68
C MET A 171 7.82 23.72 4.00
N PHE A 172 7.83 22.94 5.08
CA PHE A 172 8.95 22.10 5.50
C PHE A 172 9.32 20.99 4.48
N LEU A 173 8.40 20.60 3.58
CA LEU A 173 8.63 19.50 2.61
C LEU A 173 9.58 19.88 1.47
N LYS A 174 9.97 21.13 1.32
CA LYS A 174 10.88 21.60 0.24
C LYS A 174 10.58 20.97 -1.12
N MET A 175 9.35 21.14 -1.59
CA MET A 175 8.85 20.64 -2.88
C MET A 175 8.08 21.73 -3.62
N PRO A 176 7.79 21.58 -4.94
CA PRO A 176 7.05 22.58 -5.70
C PRO A 176 5.74 22.98 -5.04
N ALA A 177 5.42 24.29 -5.02
CA ALA A 177 4.21 24.81 -4.38
C ALA A 177 2.93 24.13 -4.90
N LYS A 178 2.86 23.87 -6.22
CA LYS A 178 1.71 23.16 -6.83
C LYS A 178 1.48 21.79 -6.21
N ARG A 179 2.56 21.04 -5.91
CA ARG A 179 2.45 19.70 -5.32
C ARG A 179 2.07 19.75 -3.84
N ARG A 180 2.55 20.76 -3.09
CA ARG A 180 2.07 21.02 -1.72
C ARG A 180 0.58 21.32 -1.72
N GLN A 181 0.12 22.19 -2.65
CA GLN A 181 -1.30 22.51 -2.78
C GLN A 181 -2.13 21.23 -3.08
N THR A 182 -1.68 20.38 -4.00
CA THR A 182 -2.34 19.10 -4.27
C THR A 182 -2.48 18.24 -2.98
N LEU A 183 -1.44 18.20 -2.12
CA LEU A 183 -1.53 17.49 -0.84
C LEU A 183 -2.58 18.10 0.09
N ILE A 184 -2.65 19.43 0.16
CA ILE A 184 -3.63 20.15 0.97
C ILE A 184 -5.05 19.90 0.43
N ASP A 185 -5.25 20.03 -0.89
CA ASP A 185 -6.55 19.84 -1.53
C ASP A 185 -7.07 18.41 -1.29
N VAL A 186 -6.19 17.40 -1.41
CA VAL A 186 -6.49 16.00 -1.05
C VAL A 186 -6.83 15.86 0.42
N ALA A 187 -6.09 16.53 1.31
CA ALA A 187 -6.34 16.46 2.74
C ALA A 187 -7.70 17.09 3.10
N CYS A 188 -8.08 18.20 2.47
CA CYS A 188 -9.41 18.80 2.61
C CYS A 188 -10.49 17.82 2.14
N TYR A 189 -10.35 17.24 0.95
CA TYR A 189 -11.28 16.26 0.42
C TYR A 189 -11.50 15.08 1.39
N PHE A 190 -10.44 14.47 1.90
CA PHE A 190 -10.56 13.37 2.86
C PHE A 190 -11.09 13.79 4.23
N THR A 191 -10.93 15.05 4.61
CA THR A 191 -11.53 15.59 5.85
C THR A 191 -13.05 15.73 5.69
N ASP A 192 -13.51 16.19 4.51
CA ASP A 192 -14.91 16.41 4.22
C ASP A 192 -15.71 15.11 3.98
N LEU A 193 -15.01 13.97 3.74
CA LEU A 193 -15.67 12.66 3.58
C LEU A 193 -16.33 12.13 4.87
N GLU A 194 -15.92 12.59 6.05
CA GLU A 194 -16.49 12.20 7.35
C GLU A 194 -16.73 10.69 7.51
N GLY A 195 -15.78 9.88 7.04
CA GLY A 195 -15.87 8.41 7.11
C GLY A 195 -16.57 7.74 5.92
N SER A 196 -17.05 8.50 4.94
CA SER A 196 -17.54 7.96 3.68
C SER A 196 -16.42 7.38 2.83
N THR A 197 -16.77 6.53 1.84
CA THR A 197 -15.79 6.01 0.88
C THR A 197 -15.38 7.09 -0.12
N PHE A 198 -14.08 7.14 -0.46
CA PHE A 198 -13.60 8.06 -1.49
C PHE A 198 -14.09 7.63 -2.89
N SER A 199 -14.26 8.60 -3.77
CA SER A 199 -14.57 8.40 -5.19
C SER A 199 -13.32 8.59 -6.05
N ALA A 200 -13.12 7.72 -7.05
CA ALA A 200 -12.06 7.87 -8.05
C ALA A 200 -12.24 9.15 -8.88
N ASP A 201 -13.48 9.47 -9.25
CA ASP A 201 -13.81 10.66 -10.05
C ASP A 201 -13.53 11.95 -9.27
N ASP A 202 -13.85 11.99 -7.98
CA ASP A 202 -13.58 13.14 -7.13
C ASP A 202 -12.06 13.34 -6.95
N LEU A 203 -11.30 12.26 -6.78
CA LEU A 203 -9.85 12.37 -6.74
C LEU A 203 -9.27 12.88 -8.07
N LEU A 204 -9.78 12.43 -9.20
CA LEU A 204 -9.36 12.90 -10.53
C LEU A 204 -9.68 14.39 -10.77
N ALA A 205 -10.71 14.94 -10.11
CA ALA A 205 -11.06 16.35 -10.18
C ALA A 205 -10.03 17.23 -9.46
N ILE A 206 -9.25 16.68 -8.53
CA ILE A 206 -8.21 17.43 -7.79
C ILE A 206 -7.01 17.70 -8.70
N LYS A 207 -6.65 18.97 -8.86
CA LYS A 207 -5.52 19.37 -9.70
C LYS A 207 -4.21 18.74 -9.24
N GLY A 208 -3.55 18.00 -10.14
CA GLY A 208 -2.29 17.31 -9.85
C GLY A 208 -2.46 15.83 -9.56
N ILE A 209 -3.70 15.34 -9.49
CA ILE A 209 -4.02 13.92 -9.43
C ILE A 209 -4.36 13.46 -10.85
N GLY A 210 -3.71 12.38 -11.27
CA GLY A 210 -3.97 11.72 -12.56
C GLY A 210 -4.38 10.27 -12.38
N PRO A 211 -4.77 9.59 -13.48
CA PRO A 211 -5.23 8.19 -13.45
C PRO A 211 -4.24 7.25 -12.76
N TRP A 212 -2.93 7.45 -12.96
CA TRP A 212 -1.90 6.66 -12.27
C TRP A 212 -2.02 6.75 -10.75
N SER A 213 -2.23 7.96 -10.20
CA SER A 213 -2.33 8.16 -8.74
C SER A 213 -3.58 7.50 -8.17
N VAL A 214 -4.71 7.59 -8.87
CA VAL A 214 -5.97 6.94 -8.46
C VAL A 214 -5.82 5.42 -8.49
N ASN A 215 -5.32 4.88 -9.60
CA ASN A 215 -5.07 3.44 -9.73
C ASN A 215 -4.05 2.94 -8.68
N TYR A 216 -3.07 3.76 -8.31
CA TYR A 216 -2.13 3.41 -7.23
C TYR A 216 -2.83 3.35 -5.87
N VAL A 217 -3.77 4.26 -5.58
CA VAL A 217 -4.59 4.20 -4.36
C VAL A 217 -5.42 2.92 -4.35
N ASP A 218 -6.10 2.61 -5.44
CA ASP A 218 -6.88 1.38 -5.57
C ASP A 218 -6.01 0.13 -5.36
N LEU A 219 -4.85 0.07 -6.02
CA LEU A 219 -3.92 -1.03 -5.87
C LEU A 219 -3.47 -1.22 -4.42
N ARG A 220 -3.16 -0.12 -3.71
CA ARG A 220 -2.48 -0.17 -2.41
C ARG A 220 -3.40 -0.08 -1.21
N ALA A 221 -4.54 0.58 -1.34
CA ALA A 221 -5.39 0.88 -0.19
C ALA A 221 -6.75 0.21 -0.21
N THR A 222 -7.26 -0.25 -1.36
CA THR A 222 -8.53 -0.97 -1.42
C THR A 222 -8.36 -2.48 -1.53
N GLY A 223 -7.18 -2.95 -1.95
CA GLY A 223 -6.93 -4.36 -2.23
C GLY A 223 -7.56 -4.81 -3.56
N ASN A 224 -7.83 -3.87 -4.48
CA ASN A 224 -8.35 -4.21 -5.80
C ASN A 224 -7.35 -5.07 -6.56
N SER A 225 -7.74 -6.31 -6.85
CA SER A 225 -6.90 -7.30 -7.54
C SER A 225 -6.75 -7.03 -9.05
N ASN A 226 -7.55 -6.12 -9.62
CA ASN A 226 -7.67 -5.97 -11.08
C ASN A 226 -7.15 -4.63 -11.63
N ILE A 227 -6.17 -4.02 -10.96
CA ILE A 227 -5.55 -2.77 -11.40
C ILE A 227 -4.39 -3.06 -12.36
N TRP A 228 -4.45 -2.46 -13.55
CA TRP A 228 -3.36 -2.44 -14.52
C TRP A 228 -2.81 -1.03 -14.65
N LEU A 229 -1.54 -0.84 -14.26
CA LEU A 229 -0.86 0.47 -14.30
C LEU A 229 -0.14 0.68 -15.65
N ASP A 230 -0.89 0.71 -16.75
CA ASP A 230 -0.38 0.88 -18.11
C ASP A 230 0.44 2.15 -18.33
N SER A 231 0.13 3.22 -17.58
CA SER A 231 0.83 4.50 -17.64
C SER A 231 2.14 4.53 -16.81
N ASP A 232 2.38 3.53 -15.95
CA ASP A 232 3.59 3.43 -15.13
C ASP A 232 4.84 3.22 -16.00
N LEU A 233 5.92 3.97 -15.66
CA LEU A 233 7.15 3.93 -16.44
C LEU A 233 7.80 2.54 -16.46
N ILE A 234 7.85 1.88 -15.33
CA ILE A 234 8.47 0.54 -15.20
C ILE A 234 7.63 -0.48 -15.98
N ILE A 235 6.31 -0.42 -15.87
CA ILE A 235 5.42 -1.30 -16.63
C ILE A 235 5.63 -1.11 -18.12
N LYS A 236 5.67 0.13 -18.63
CA LYS A 236 5.96 0.41 -20.04
C LYS A 236 7.30 -0.16 -20.50
N GLN A 237 8.34 -0.02 -19.67
CA GLN A 237 9.65 -0.57 -19.98
C GLN A 237 9.65 -2.10 -20.04
N GLN A 238 8.99 -2.78 -19.10
CA GLN A 238 8.89 -4.23 -19.11
C GLN A 238 8.08 -4.73 -20.32
N VAL A 239 6.92 -4.14 -20.60
CA VAL A 239 6.13 -4.47 -21.77
C VAL A 239 6.93 -4.29 -23.06
N ALA A 240 7.70 -3.18 -23.19
CA ALA A 240 8.56 -2.95 -24.34
C ALA A 240 9.65 -4.03 -24.48
N LYS A 241 10.24 -4.50 -23.36
CA LYS A 241 11.21 -5.62 -23.40
C LYS A 241 10.57 -6.91 -23.93
N PHE A 242 9.39 -7.27 -23.45
CA PHE A 242 8.67 -8.46 -23.95
C PHE A 242 8.34 -8.35 -25.44
N ASN A 243 7.90 -7.17 -25.90
CA ASN A 243 7.64 -6.91 -27.31
C ASN A 243 8.91 -7.08 -28.18
N ALA A 244 10.05 -6.54 -27.71
CA ALA A 244 11.34 -6.67 -28.40
C ALA A 244 11.84 -8.13 -28.50
N LEU A 245 11.43 -8.98 -27.55
CA LEU A 245 11.71 -10.41 -27.56
C LEU A 245 10.73 -11.22 -28.47
N GLY A 246 9.80 -10.56 -29.16
CA GLY A 246 8.75 -11.22 -29.94
C GLY A 246 7.71 -11.96 -29.10
N ARG A 247 7.56 -11.58 -27.83
CA ARG A 247 6.67 -12.20 -26.84
C ARG A 247 5.75 -11.13 -26.22
N PRO A 248 4.83 -10.51 -26.97
CA PRO A 248 3.95 -9.48 -26.43
C PRO A 248 3.08 -10.06 -25.32
N LEU A 249 3.03 -9.36 -24.19
CA LEU A 249 2.15 -9.71 -23.08
C LEU A 249 0.70 -9.34 -23.41
N GLN A 250 -0.24 -10.12 -22.89
CA GLN A 250 -1.68 -9.90 -23.00
C GLN A 250 -2.27 -9.62 -21.58
N PRO A 251 -2.14 -8.38 -21.07
CA PRO A 251 -2.52 -8.07 -19.69
C PRO A 251 -4.01 -8.30 -19.38
N GLU A 252 -4.87 -8.24 -20.37
CA GLU A 252 -6.31 -8.53 -20.27
C GLU A 252 -6.60 -9.96 -19.81
N LEU A 253 -5.74 -10.91 -20.17
CA LEU A 253 -5.88 -12.31 -19.77
C LEU A 253 -5.55 -12.55 -18.29
N ALA A 254 -4.90 -11.59 -17.62
CA ALA A 254 -4.70 -11.64 -16.17
C ALA A 254 -5.94 -11.24 -15.37
N ALA A 255 -7.01 -10.73 -15.98
CA ALA A 255 -8.21 -10.35 -15.24
C ALA A 255 -8.83 -11.58 -14.55
N PRO A 256 -9.26 -11.47 -13.27
CA PRO A 256 -9.31 -10.26 -12.44
C PRO A 256 -8.04 -10.04 -11.57
N TRP A 257 -6.87 -10.55 -11.97
CA TRP A 257 -5.62 -10.54 -11.19
C TRP A 257 -4.55 -9.59 -11.75
N ARG A 258 -4.94 -8.54 -12.52
CA ARG A 258 -4.01 -7.61 -13.17
C ARG A 258 -3.10 -6.84 -12.21
N SER A 259 -3.52 -6.66 -10.94
CA SER A 259 -2.67 -6.08 -9.90
C SER A 259 -1.43 -6.94 -9.62
N TYR A 260 -1.56 -8.26 -9.67
CA TYR A 260 -0.43 -9.17 -9.50
C TYR A 260 0.50 -9.16 -10.71
N LEU A 261 -0.03 -9.01 -11.93
CA LEU A 261 0.79 -8.79 -13.12
C LEU A 261 1.63 -7.51 -12.97
N THR A 262 1.01 -6.41 -12.52
CA THR A 262 1.73 -5.17 -12.22
C THR A 262 2.87 -5.40 -11.22
N LEU A 263 2.61 -6.11 -10.11
CA LEU A 263 3.63 -6.39 -9.08
C LEU A 263 4.72 -7.33 -9.60
N ASN A 264 4.35 -8.35 -10.38
CA ASN A 264 5.31 -9.27 -10.97
C ASN A 264 6.28 -8.52 -11.90
N LEU A 265 5.77 -7.65 -12.78
CA LEU A 265 6.61 -6.85 -13.68
C LEU A 265 7.47 -5.82 -12.93
N TRP A 266 6.99 -5.25 -11.82
CA TRP A 266 7.82 -4.39 -10.97
C TRP A 266 8.97 -5.16 -10.30
N SER A 267 8.80 -6.45 -10.01
CA SER A 267 9.86 -7.28 -9.42
C SER A 267 10.99 -7.64 -10.39
N MET A 268 10.74 -7.49 -11.70
CA MET A 268 11.72 -7.76 -12.76
C MET A 268 12.58 -6.53 -13.13
N ALA A 269 12.39 -5.37 -12.45
CA ALA A 269 13.03 -4.09 -12.80
C ALA A 269 14.35 -3.80 -12.08
#